data_1b16f566ba6e8424cffa311cb89f6959
#
_entry.id   1b16f566ba6e8424cffa311cb89f6959
#
_cell.length_a   1.000
_cell.length_b   1.000
_cell.length_c   1.000
_cell.angle_alpha   90.00
_cell.angle_beta   90.00
_cell.angle_gamma   90.00
#
_symmetry.space_group_name_H-M   'P 1'
#
loop_
_entity.id
_entity.type
_entity.pdbx_description
1 polymer ?
#
loop_
_entity_poly.entity_id
_entity_poly.type
_entity_poly.pdbx_seq_one_letter_code
_entity_poly.pdbx_strand_id
1 'polypeptide(L)'
;LGENKNLEIEIQKKLKSYGAKAAFHLGDWDKLENFIDPTQDNREIYQAAVALKHDKMIEASEYIEQAFKLCEKESYGIGNYATDYDKIVKLQLLCEMNEILDLKNKSINDSFVVESNINSNENITNKDSEERNHLIGIWNDRFLTMESGLSNMQKILAIRSLICNEEELLTWKLKFAKICFKQE
;
A
#
# COMPACT_ATOMS: atom_id res chain seq x y z
N LEU A 1 -21.45 18.10 31.64
CA LEU A 1 -22.02 17.07 30.76
C LEU A 1 -21.47 17.14 29.31
N GLY A 2 -21.14 18.35 28.80
CA GLY A 2 -20.61 18.54 27.45
C GLY A 2 -19.14 18.15 27.29
N GLU A 3 -18.30 18.45 28.26
CA GLU A 3 -16.84 18.17 28.21
C GLU A 3 -16.52 16.68 28.22
N ASN A 4 -17.22 15.88 29.02
CA ASN A 4 -17.04 14.41 29.05
C ASN A 4 -17.41 13.75 27.72
N LYS A 5 -18.44 14.24 27.03
CA LYS A 5 -18.87 13.71 25.75
C LYS A 5 -17.88 14.01 24.62
N ASN A 6 -17.27 15.21 24.64
CA ASN A 6 -16.23 15.59 23.69
C ASN A 6 -14.94 14.78 23.89
N LEU A 7 -14.56 14.52 25.14
CA LEU A 7 -13.40 13.68 25.48
C LEU A 7 -13.59 12.24 25.01
N GLU A 8 -14.77 11.67 25.18
CA GLU A 8 -15.10 10.31 24.74
C GLU A 8 -15.01 10.18 23.20
N ILE A 9 -15.52 11.17 22.47
CA ILE A 9 -15.41 11.21 20.99
C ILE A 9 -13.95 11.31 20.54
N GLU A 10 -13.14 12.11 21.22
CA GLU A 10 -11.72 12.25 20.89
C GLU A 10 -10.93 10.95 21.15
N ILE A 11 -11.23 10.28 22.25
CA ILE A 11 -10.63 8.96 22.57
C ILE A 11 -11.02 7.92 21.52
N GLN A 12 -12.29 7.88 21.11
CA GLN A 12 -12.76 6.95 20.06
C GLN A 12 -12.06 7.22 18.72
N LYS A 13 -11.87 8.48 18.33
CA LYS A 13 -11.12 8.84 17.12
C LYS A 13 -9.66 8.38 17.18
N LYS A 14 -8.98 8.61 18.29
CA LYS A 14 -7.61 8.15 18.48
C LYS A 14 -7.53 6.62 18.42
N LEU A 15 -8.47 5.92 19.06
CA LEU A 15 -8.52 4.46 19.04
C LEU A 15 -8.70 3.92 17.62
N LYS A 16 -9.60 4.49 16.83
CA LYS A 16 -9.79 4.15 15.41
C LYS A 16 -8.51 4.41 14.60
N SER A 17 -7.86 5.54 14.78
CA SER A 17 -6.63 5.87 14.08
C SER A 17 -5.50 4.88 14.38
N TYR A 18 -5.32 4.48 15.65
CA TYR A 18 -4.35 3.44 16.01
C TYR A 18 -4.75 2.07 15.47
N GLY A 19 -6.04 1.72 15.51
CA GLY A 19 -6.57 0.49 14.93
C GLY A 19 -6.31 0.40 13.43
N ALA A 20 -6.60 1.48 12.69
CA ALA A 20 -6.33 1.55 11.26
C ALA A 20 -4.82 1.40 10.95
N LYS A 21 -3.97 2.11 11.68
CA LYS A 21 -2.52 2.00 11.51
C LYS A 21 -2.01 0.59 11.80
N ALA A 22 -2.47 -0.05 12.86
CA ALA A 22 -2.10 -1.42 13.20
C ALA A 22 -2.59 -2.43 12.15
N ALA A 23 -3.86 -2.34 11.73
CA ALA A 23 -4.43 -3.20 10.71
C ALA A 23 -3.69 -3.06 9.37
N PHE A 24 -3.35 -1.83 8.95
CA PHE A 24 -2.57 -1.57 7.75
C PHE A 24 -1.18 -2.21 7.82
N HIS A 25 -0.45 -2.05 8.93
CA HIS A 25 0.88 -2.64 9.11
C HIS A 25 0.86 -4.18 9.11
N LEU A 26 -0.23 -4.78 9.55
CA LEU A 26 -0.42 -6.23 9.55
C LEU A 26 -0.94 -6.77 8.22
N GLY A 27 -1.37 -5.90 7.30
CA GLY A 27 -2.04 -6.32 6.06
C GLY A 27 -3.43 -6.93 6.31
N ASP A 28 -4.06 -6.59 7.44
CA ASP A 28 -5.41 -7.06 7.79
C ASP A 28 -6.44 -6.07 7.21
N TRP A 29 -6.73 -6.25 5.92
CA TRP A 29 -7.52 -5.31 5.12
C TRP A 29 -8.98 -5.24 5.56
N ASP A 30 -9.55 -6.37 6.02
CA ASP A 30 -10.93 -6.45 6.49
C ASP A 30 -11.12 -5.66 7.79
N LYS A 31 -10.14 -5.76 8.70
CA LYS A 31 -10.15 -4.92 9.91
C LYS A 31 -9.84 -3.46 9.59
N LEU A 32 -8.94 -3.20 8.65
CA LEU A 32 -8.63 -1.84 8.25
C LEU A 32 -9.89 -1.08 7.82
N GLU A 33 -10.75 -1.68 7.00
CA GLU A 33 -11.99 -1.08 6.52
C GLU A 33 -12.88 -0.61 7.69
N ASN A 34 -12.96 -1.37 8.78
CA ASN A 34 -13.74 -1.04 9.96
C ASN A 34 -13.19 0.14 10.78
N PHE A 35 -11.88 0.43 10.64
CA PHE A 35 -11.20 1.49 11.39
C PHE A 35 -11.00 2.78 10.60
N ILE A 36 -11.34 2.83 9.31
CA ILE A 36 -11.20 4.05 8.51
C ILE A 36 -12.18 5.11 9.02
N ASP A 37 -11.62 6.26 9.41
CA ASP A 37 -12.40 7.43 9.85
C ASP A 37 -12.21 8.57 8.84
N PRO A 38 -13.29 9.34 8.50
CA PRO A 38 -13.22 10.44 7.54
C PRO A 38 -12.21 11.54 7.88
N THR A 39 -11.84 11.66 9.14
CA THR A 39 -11.00 12.75 9.66
C THR A 39 -9.56 12.34 9.96
N GLN A 40 -9.18 11.06 9.69
CA GLN A 40 -7.84 10.57 10.02
C GLN A 40 -6.82 10.84 8.91
N ASP A 41 -5.55 10.96 9.31
CA ASP A 41 -4.43 11.05 8.39
C ASP A 41 -4.28 9.75 7.57
N ASN A 42 -3.82 9.91 6.32
CA ASN A 42 -3.62 8.80 5.36
C ASN A 42 -4.90 8.00 5.02
N ARG A 43 -6.07 8.57 5.24
CA ARG A 43 -7.36 7.95 4.93
C ARG A 43 -7.41 7.44 3.49
N GLU A 44 -6.99 8.24 2.53
CA GLU A 44 -7.01 7.93 1.10
C GLU A 44 -6.11 6.74 0.78
N ILE A 45 -4.95 6.63 1.43
CA ILE A 45 -4.05 5.48 1.30
C ILE A 45 -4.72 4.20 1.82
N TYR A 46 -5.39 4.28 2.98
CA TYR A 46 -6.09 3.13 3.55
C TYR A 46 -7.27 2.69 2.67
N GLN A 47 -8.06 3.65 2.16
CA GLN A 47 -9.16 3.39 1.24
C GLN A 47 -8.67 2.77 -0.07
N ALA A 48 -7.56 3.27 -0.64
CA ALA A 48 -6.95 2.71 -1.83
C ALA A 48 -6.48 1.26 -1.61
N ALA A 49 -5.85 0.96 -0.47
CA ALA A 49 -5.41 -0.40 -0.15
C ALA A 49 -6.59 -1.38 -0.03
N VAL A 50 -7.66 -0.98 0.66
CA VAL A 50 -8.89 -1.77 0.77
C VAL A 50 -9.56 -1.96 -0.60
N ALA A 51 -9.64 -0.91 -1.42
CA ALA A 51 -10.19 -0.99 -2.77
C ALA A 51 -9.38 -1.95 -3.66
N LEU A 52 -8.03 -1.88 -3.61
CA LEU A 52 -7.14 -2.82 -4.32
C LEU A 52 -7.33 -4.26 -3.86
N LYS A 53 -7.56 -4.48 -2.55
CA LYS A 53 -7.83 -5.81 -2.00
C LYS A 53 -9.13 -6.42 -2.53
N HIS A 54 -10.16 -5.60 -2.69
CA HIS A 54 -11.48 -6.01 -3.15
C HIS A 54 -11.67 -5.89 -4.67
N ASP A 55 -10.59 -5.69 -5.42
CA ASP A 55 -10.59 -5.54 -6.89
C ASP A 55 -11.50 -4.42 -7.41
N LYS A 56 -11.70 -3.36 -6.61
CA LYS A 56 -12.44 -2.15 -6.97
C LYS A 56 -11.54 -1.14 -7.64
N MET A 57 -11.15 -1.40 -8.89
CA MET A 57 -10.08 -0.67 -9.58
C MET A 57 -10.37 0.82 -9.78
N ILE A 58 -11.63 1.20 -10.06
CA ILE A 58 -12.04 2.59 -10.25
C ILE A 58 -11.89 3.37 -8.94
N GLU A 59 -12.43 2.82 -7.84
CA GLU A 59 -12.32 3.44 -6.52
C GLU A 59 -10.86 3.53 -6.07
N ALA A 60 -10.06 2.47 -6.31
CA ALA A 60 -8.63 2.46 -6.00
C ALA A 60 -7.88 3.58 -6.73
N SER A 61 -8.13 3.76 -8.04
CA SER A 61 -7.54 4.83 -8.84
C SER A 61 -7.87 6.21 -8.29
N GLU A 62 -9.13 6.46 -7.96
CA GLU A 62 -9.58 7.73 -7.40
C GLU A 62 -8.91 8.06 -6.06
N TYR A 63 -8.82 7.07 -5.16
CA TYR A 63 -8.16 7.27 -3.85
C TYR A 63 -6.64 7.46 -3.99
N ILE A 64 -5.98 6.73 -4.89
CA ILE A 64 -4.55 6.92 -5.17
C ILE A 64 -4.30 8.34 -5.69
N GLU A 65 -5.10 8.82 -6.64
CA GLU A 65 -4.98 10.18 -7.19
C GLU A 65 -5.20 11.25 -6.11
N GLN A 66 -6.20 11.07 -5.25
CA GLN A 66 -6.46 11.98 -4.13
C GLN A 66 -5.27 12.01 -3.17
N ALA A 67 -4.69 10.84 -2.85
CA ALA A 67 -3.53 10.75 -1.97
C ALA A 67 -2.29 11.43 -2.57
N PHE A 68 -2.04 11.31 -3.88
CA PHE A 68 -0.97 12.06 -4.56
C PHE A 68 -1.18 13.58 -4.46
N LYS A 69 -2.39 14.07 -4.72
CA LYS A 69 -2.71 15.51 -4.59
C LYS A 69 -2.49 16.04 -3.17
N LEU A 70 -2.75 15.22 -2.15
CA LEU A 70 -2.48 15.59 -0.76
C LEU A 70 -0.98 15.64 -0.49
N CYS A 71 -0.19 14.66 -0.98
CA CYS A 71 1.26 14.67 -0.86
C CYS A 71 1.90 15.89 -1.52
N GLU A 72 1.42 16.31 -2.68
CA GLU A 72 1.87 17.53 -3.35
C GLU A 72 1.68 18.76 -2.47
N LYS A 73 0.50 18.92 -1.86
CA LYS A 73 0.21 20.05 -0.96
C LYS A 73 1.09 20.06 0.30
N GLU A 74 1.39 18.90 0.85
CA GLU A 74 2.27 18.75 2.03
C GLU A 74 3.74 19.05 1.71
N SER A 75 4.14 19.05 0.43
CA SER A 75 5.54 19.21 -0.01
C SER A 75 6.04 20.66 -0.02
N TYR A 76 5.16 21.66 0.16
CA TYR A 76 5.50 23.09 0.10
C TYR A 76 6.11 23.65 1.40
N GLY A 77 6.89 22.87 2.17
CA GLY A 77 7.56 23.32 3.38
C GLY A 77 9.00 22.85 3.44
N ILE A 78 9.91 23.68 3.98
CA ILE A 78 11.26 23.23 4.33
C ILE A 78 11.13 22.34 5.58
N GLY A 79 11.18 21.02 5.38
CA GLY A 79 11.18 20.03 6.44
C GLY A 79 12.58 19.71 6.96
N ASN A 80 12.65 18.93 8.02
CA ASN A 80 13.91 18.28 8.39
C ASN A 80 14.04 16.94 7.63
N TYR A 81 15.23 16.36 7.61
CA TYR A 81 15.54 15.13 6.88
C TYR A 81 14.56 13.98 7.19
N ALA A 82 14.18 13.81 8.47
CA ALA A 82 13.28 12.72 8.87
C ALA A 82 11.87 12.89 8.31
N THR A 83 11.31 14.12 8.34
CA THR A 83 9.98 14.40 7.77
C THR A 83 9.97 14.29 6.25
N ASP A 84 11.06 14.65 5.60
CA ASP A 84 11.17 14.58 4.13
C ASP A 84 11.36 13.12 3.69
N TYR A 85 12.08 12.31 4.47
CA TYR A 85 12.20 10.88 4.21
C TYR A 85 10.84 10.15 4.32
N ASP A 86 10.04 10.45 5.34
CA ASP A 86 8.69 9.89 5.47
C ASP A 86 7.77 10.26 4.30
N LYS A 87 7.90 11.47 3.76
CA LYS A 87 7.19 11.88 2.53
C LYS A 87 7.63 11.07 1.31
N ILE A 88 8.95 10.86 1.15
CA ILE A 88 9.49 10.03 0.06
C ILE A 88 8.95 8.60 0.15
N VAL A 89 8.92 8.01 1.35
CA VAL A 89 8.37 6.67 1.55
C VAL A 89 6.86 6.64 1.28
N LYS A 90 6.12 7.68 1.65
CA LYS A 90 4.69 7.82 1.34
C LYS A 90 4.47 7.87 -0.18
N LEU A 91 5.28 8.61 -0.92
CA LEU A 91 5.23 8.65 -2.39
C LEU A 91 5.59 7.29 -3.00
N GLN A 92 6.64 6.62 -2.50
CA GLN A 92 6.98 5.26 -2.94
C GLN A 92 5.82 4.29 -2.74
N LEU A 93 5.16 4.34 -1.57
CA LEU A 93 3.99 3.52 -1.28
C LEU A 93 2.88 3.73 -2.31
N LEU A 94 2.57 4.99 -2.63
CA LEU A 94 1.58 5.34 -3.64
C LEU A 94 1.97 4.88 -5.05
N CYS A 95 3.25 4.98 -5.41
CA CYS A 95 3.75 4.46 -6.68
C CYS A 95 3.56 2.93 -6.75
N GLU A 96 3.92 2.19 -5.70
CA GLU A 96 3.71 0.74 -5.67
C GLU A 96 2.22 0.35 -5.72
N MET A 97 1.34 1.12 -5.08
CA MET A 97 -0.12 0.92 -5.19
C MET A 97 -0.62 1.16 -6.62
N ASN A 98 -0.11 2.18 -7.32
CA ASN A 98 -0.46 2.44 -8.71
C ASN A 98 0.09 1.33 -9.63
N GLU A 99 1.31 0.84 -9.40
CA GLU A 99 1.89 -0.29 -10.13
C GLU A 99 1.04 -1.58 -9.94
N ILE A 100 0.50 -1.81 -8.73
CA ILE A 100 -0.44 -2.91 -8.46
C ILE A 100 -1.76 -2.72 -9.22
N LEU A 101 -2.29 -1.51 -9.22
CA LEU A 101 -3.52 -1.17 -9.96
C LEU A 101 -3.36 -1.46 -11.45
N ASP A 102 -2.22 -1.06 -12.05
CA ASP A 102 -1.92 -1.28 -13.46
C ASP A 102 -1.82 -2.78 -13.79
N LEU A 103 -1.16 -3.57 -12.95
CA LEU A 103 -1.09 -5.03 -13.13
C LEU A 103 -2.48 -5.67 -13.07
N LYS A 104 -3.30 -5.31 -12.09
CA LYS A 104 -4.64 -5.87 -11.94
C LYS A 104 -5.56 -5.47 -13.10
N ASN A 105 -5.49 -4.23 -13.59
CA ASN A 105 -6.24 -3.77 -14.75
C ASN A 105 -5.85 -4.52 -16.02
N LYS A 106 -4.57 -4.80 -16.24
CA LYS A 106 -4.10 -5.62 -17.37
C LYS A 106 -4.67 -7.02 -17.30
N SER A 107 -4.54 -7.71 -16.17
CA SER A 107 -5.06 -9.06 -15.98
C SER A 107 -6.57 -9.17 -16.25
N ILE A 108 -7.35 -8.15 -15.90
CA ILE A 108 -8.79 -8.10 -16.18
C ILE A 108 -9.02 -7.96 -17.69
N ASN A 109 -8.32 -7.03 -18.37
CA ASN A 109 -8.48 -6.79 -19.81
C ASN A 109 -8.08 -8.02 -20.61
N ASP A 110 -7.00 -8.70 -20.24
CA ASP A 110 -6.52 -9.90 -20.92
C ASP A 110 -7.50 -11.07 -20.75
N SER A 111 -8.17 -11.19 -19.61
CA SER A 111 -9.24 -12.17 -19.38
C SER A 111 -10.43 -11.96 -20.35
N PHE A 112 -10.81 -10.72 -20.64
CA PHE A 112 -11.88 -10.42 -21.60
C PHE A 112 -11.48 -10.71 -23.05
N VAL A 113 -10.19 -10.56 -23.40
CA VAL A 113 -9.68 -10.85 -24.76
C VAL A 113 -9.59 -12.35 -25.01
N VAL A 114 -9.27 -13.14 -23.99
CA VAL A 114 -9.17 -14.63 -24.07
C VAL A 114 -10.53 -15.28 -24.34
N GLU A 115 -11.61 -14.77 -23.75
CA GLU A 115 -12.96 -15.28 -24.04
C GLU A 115 -13.40 -15.06 -25.50
N SER A 116 -12.78 -14.10 -26.20
CA SER A 116 -13.09 -13.78 -27.59
C SER A 116 -12.21 -14.48 -28.65
N ASN A 117 -11.03 -15.07 -28.25
CA ASN A 117 -10.05 -15.67 -29.18
C ASN A 117 -9.38 -16.91 -28.61
N ILE A 118 -9.88 -18.10 -28.97
CA ILE A 118 -9.45 -19.41 -28.45
C ILE A 118 -8.02 -19.81 -28.84
N ASN A 119 -7.33 -19.10 -29.71
CA ASN A 119 -6.04 -19.54 -30.32
C ASN A 119 -4.79 -18.75 -29.89
N SER A 120 -4.83 -17.87 -28.88
CA SER A 120 -3.68 -17.01 -28.51
C SER A 120 -3.20 -17.11 -27.05
N ASN A 121 -3.59 -18.15 -26.33
CA ASN A 121 -3.43 -18.23 -24.87
C ASN A 121 -1.99 -18.35 -24.34
N GLU A 122 -1.04 -18.93 -25.09
CA GLU A 122 0.30 -19.18 -24.55
C GLU A 122 1.21 -17.94 -24.54
N ASN A 123 1.01 -17.01 -25.48
CA ASN A 123 1.87 -15.82 -25.59
C ASN A 123 1.46 -14.69 -24.62
N ILE A 124 0.18 -14.61 -24.24
CA ILE A 124 -0.34 -13.58 -23.34
C ILE A 124 0.09 -13.87 -21.90
N THR A 125 -0.10 -15.09 -21.43
CA THR A 125 0.28 -15.51 -20.06
C THR A 125 1.79 -15.39 -19.77
N ASN A 126 2.65 -15.61 -20.76
CA ASN A 126 4.08 -15.45 -20.60
C ASN A 126 4.49 -13.98 -20.44
N LYS A 127 3.90 -13.08 -21.21
CA LYS A 127 4.21 -11.65 -21.14
C LYS A 127 3.80 -11.03 -19.81
N ASP A 128 2.63 -11.39 -19.29
CA ASP A 128 2.14 -10.88 -17.99
C ASP A 128 3.03 -11.35 -16.84
N SER A 129 3.50 -12.60 -16.89
CA SER A 129 4.43 -13.13 -15.89
C SER A 129 5.81 -12.46 -15.99
N GLU A 130 6.29 -12.11 -17.17
CA GLU A 130 7.56 -11.38 -17.35
C GLU A 130 7.47 -9.94 -16.80
N GLU A 131 6.40 -9.20 -17.12
CA GLU A 131 6.17 -7.84 -16.59
C GLU A 131 6.06 -7.85 -15.06
N ARG A 132 5.32 -8.79 -14.50
CA ARG A 132 5.17 -8.95 -13.06
C ARG A 132 6.52 -9.28 -12.40
N ASN A 133 7.30 -10.20 -12.96
CA ASN A 133 8.62 -10.56 -12.44
C ASN A 133 9.61 -9.40 -12.53
N HIS A 134 9.56 -8.62 -13.60
CA HIS A 134 10.35 -7.40 -13.74
C HIS A 134 10.00 -6.38 -12.64
N LEU A 135 8.72 -6.16 -12.38
CA LEU A 135 8.27 -5.26 -11.32
C LEU A 135 8.72 -5.72 -9.92
N ILE A 136 8.61 -7.03 -9.63
CA ILE A 136 9.13 -7.61 -8.38
C ILE A 136 10.64 -7.37 -8.25
N GLY A 137 11.39 -7.46 -9.33
CA GLY A 137 12.82 -7.13 -9.37
C GLY A 137 13.08 -5.67 -8.97
N ILE A 138 12.35 -4.71 -9.55
CA ILE A 138 12.42 -3.28 -9.20
C ILE A 138 12.08 -3.07 -7.71
N TRP A 139 11.04 -3.73 -7.21
CA TRP A 139 10.65 -3.63 -5.81
C TRP A 139 11.70 -4.21 -4.87
N ASN A 140 12.39 -5.27 -5.28
CA ASN A 140 13.50 -5.81 -4.51
C ASN A 140 14.62 -4.79 -4.36
N ASP A 141 15.02 -4.14 -5.44
CA ASP A 141 16.08 -3.12 -5.42
C ASP A 141 15.67 -1.91 -4.56
N ARG A 142 14.44 -1.42 -4.70
CA ARG A 142 13.91 -0.34 -3.85
C ARG A 142 13.94 -0.73 -2.36
N PHE A 143 13.54 -1.96 -2.02
CA PHE A 143 13.52 -2.41 -0.63
C PHE A 143 14.93 -2.61 -0.06
N LEU A 144 15.89 -3.03 -0.89
CA LEU A 144 17.29 -3.20 -0.47
C LEU A 144 17.96 -1.86 -0.16
N THR A 145 17.55 -0.78 -0.83
CA THR A 145 18.11 0.56 -0.65
C THR A 145 17.37 1.40 0.41
N MET A 146 16.22 0.93 0.92
CA MET A 146 15.49 1.63 1.99
C MET A 146 16.33 1.74 3.26
N GLU A 147 16.31 2.92 3.86
CA GLU A 147 16.82 3.13 5.22
C GLU A 147 15.98 2.34 6.24
N SER A 148 16.60 2.01 7.39
CA SER A 148 16.06 1.10 8.39
C SER A 148 14.94 1.68 9.25
N GLY A 149 13.90 2.22 8.63
CA GLY A 149 12.67 2.64 9.31
C GLY A 149 11.68 1.47 9.40
N LEU A 150 11.60 0.79 10.55
CA LEU A 150 10.75 -0.41 10.72
C LEU A 150 9.30 -0.18 10.30
N SER A 151 8.69 0.93 10.72
CA SER A 151 7.31 1.28 10.38
C SER A 151 7.10 1.43 8.87
N ASN A 152 8.07 2.03 8.17
CA ASN A 152 7.99 2.25 6.73
C ASN A 152 8.16 0.94 5.95
N MET A 153 9.08 0.09 6.38
CA MET A 153 9.25 -1.24 5.77
C MET A 153 8.01 -2.11 5.94
N GLN A 154 7.34 -2.06 7.10
CA GLN A 154 6.08 -2.77 7.34
C GLN A 154 4.98 -2.33 6.38
N LYS A 155 4.82 -1.01 6.16
CA LYS A 155 3.82 -0.47 5.22
C LYS A 155 4.04 -1.00 3.80
N ILE A 156 5.29 -0.98 3.33
CA ILE A 156 5.64 -1.49 2.01
C ILE A 156 5.36 -3.00 1.90
N LEU A 157 5.76 -3.79 2.90
CA LEU A 157 5.49 -5.23 2.93
C LEU A 157 3.99 -5.53 2.91
N ALA A 158 3.20 -4.75 3.66
CA ALA A 158 1.75 -4.89 3.66
C ALA A 158 1.16 -4.65 2.26
N ILE A 159 1.53 -3.57 1.57
CA ILE A 159 1.02 -3.29 0.21
C ILE A 159 1.44 -4.39 -0.78
N ARG A 160 2.69 -4.84 -0.73
CA ARG A 160 3.17 -5.91 -1.62
C ARG A 160 2.43 -7.23 -1.41
N SER A 161 1.92 -7.51 -0.19
CA SER A 161 1.11 -8.69 0.09
C SER A 161 -0.23 -8.72 -0.66
N LEU A 162 -0.65 -7.61 -1.29
CA LEU A 162 -1.86 -7.58 -2.13
C LEU A 162 -1.71 -8.41 -3.42
N ILE A 163 -0.48 -8.62 -3.91
CA ILE A 163 -0.22 -9.36 -5.15
C ILE A 163 0.88 -10.41 -5.03
N CYS A 164 1.77 -10.30 -4.03
CA CYS A 164 2.87 -11.24 -3.83
C CYS A 164 2.43 -12.40 -2.93
N ASN A 165 2.87 -13.60 -3.28
CA ASN A 165 2.68 -14.78 -2.44
C ASN A 165 3.70 -14.81 -1.28
N GLU A 166 3.53 -15.77 -0.35
CA GLU A 166 4.39 -15.87 0.83
C GLU A 166 5.87 -16.13 0.50
N GLU A 167 6.15 -16.89 -0.57
CA GLU A 167 7.53 -17.20 -1.00
C GLU A 167 8.24 -15.95 -1.52
N GLU A 168 7.56 -15.13 -2.31
CA GLU A 168 8.07 -13.85 -2.84
C GLU A 168 8.32 -12.85 -1.70
N LEU A 169 7.42 -12.80 -0.71
CA LEU A 169 7.56 -11.94 0.45
C LEU A 169 8.66 -12.39 1.41
N LEU A 170 9.05 -13.66 1.41
CA LEU A 170 9.96 -14.27 2.38
C LEU A 170 11.30 -13.53 2.46
N THR A 171 11.91 -13.22 1.32
CA THR A 171 13.20 -12.52 1.27
C THR A 171 13.13 -11.15 1.94
N TRP A 172 12.06 -10.40 1.70
CA TRP A 172 11.86 -9.08 2.31
C TRP A 172 11.52 -9.19 3.80
N LYS A 173 10.69 -10.16 4.19
CA LYS A 173 10.37 -10.45 5.60
C LYS A 173 11.63 -10.85 6.39
N LEU A 174 12.54 -11.63 5.80
CA LEU A 174 13.82 -11.99 6.43
C LEU A 174 14.74 -10.78 6.60
N LYS A 175 14.81 -9.88 5.60
CA LYS A 175 15.56 -8.63 5.74
C LYS A 175 14.98 -7.77 6.86
N PHE A 176 13.66 -7.59 6.89
CA PHE A 176 12.97 -6.86 7.93
C PHE A 176 13.26 -7.43 9.32
N ALA A 177 13.13 -8.75 9.51
CA ALA A 177 13.43 -9.42 10.76
C ALA A 177 14.89 -9.20 11.21
N LYS A 178 15.87 -9.29 10.28
CA LYS A 178 17.29 -9.02 10.59
C LYS A 178 17.52 -7.58 11.07
N ILE A 179 16.77 -6.61 10.55
CA ILE A 179 16.87 -5.21 11.00
C ILE A 179 16.25 -5.05 12.39
N CYS A 180 15.09 -5.68 12.65
CA CYS A 180 14.48 -5.69 14.00
C CYS A 180 15.45 -6.19 15.04
N PHE A 181 16.13 -7.32 14.82
CA PHE A 181 17.11 -7.89 15.76
C PHE A 181 18.38 -7.06 15.94
N LYS A 182 18.69 -6.13 15.05
CA LYS A 182 19.87 -5.24 15.19
C LYS A 182 19.58 -3.96 15.97
N GLN A 183 18.32 -3.64 16.18
CA GLN A 183 17.88 -2.43 16.90
C GLN A 183 17.61 -2.68 18.39
N GLU A 184 17.68 -3.93 18.84
CA GLU A 184 17.74 -4.32 20.26
C GLU A 184 19.19 -4.21 20.79
#